data_c53bcc325fbe0085948dfafd46de4e88
#
_entry.id   c53bcc325fbe0085948dfafd46de4e88
#
_cell.length_a   1.000
_cell.length_b   1.000
_cell.length_c   1.000
_cell.angle_alpha   90.00
_cell.angle_beta   90.00
_cell.angle_gamma   90.00
#
_symmetry.space_group_name_H-M   'P 1'
#
loop_
_entity.id
_entity.type
_entity.pdbx_description
1 polymer ?
#
loop_
_entity_poly.entity_id
_entity_poly.type
_entity_poly.pdbx_seq_one_letter_code
_entity_poly.pdbx_strand_id
1 'polypeptide(L)'
;MIRYLVSVPVLIGVVVVANHHIGFSRGVLWGFVAWEFVHLAGGLIPMGTDHILYNADSVVPLVRWDRLVHASGFGVATAASWQAIRSFLPAGQGVPVGVAFLAALCALGLGAVIEIFEFLITLFVSTNVGGYADTGWDLVFDLLGASAVALWLARNRRPLDARARSRT
;
A
#
# COMPACT_ATOMS: atom_id res chain seq x y z
N MET A 1 -0.60 -4.76 20.85
CA MET A 1 -1.93 -5.13 20.34
C MET A 1 -2.78 -3.93 19.93
N ILE A 2 -3.10 -3.01 20.82
CA ILE A 2 -3.98 -1.85 20.53
C ILE A 2 -3.52 -1.01 19.33
N ARG A 3 -2.23 -0.79 19.15
CA ARG A 3 -1.67 0.03 18.05
C ARG A 3 -2.01 -0.49 16.64
N TYR A 4 -2.11 -1.80 16.45
CA TYR A 4 -2.51 -2.36 15.16
C TYR A 4 -4.00 -2.17 14.87
N LEU A 5 -4.84 -2.07 15.90
CA LEU A 5 -6.25 -1.77 15.73
C LEU A 5 -6.53 -0.30 15.38
N VAL A 6 -5.58 0.60 15.66
CA VAL A 6 -5.70 2.02 15.29
C VAL A 6 -5.54 2.21 13.77
N SER A 7 -4.81 1.34 13.07
CA SER A 7 -4.68 1.41 11.61
C SER A 7 -6.02 1.30 10.90
N VAL A 8 -6.93 0.46 11.41
CA VAL A 8 -8.26 0.21 10.81
C VAL A 8 -9.09 1.49 10.63
N PRO A 9 -9.41 2.27 11.67
CA PRO A 9 -10.21 3.49 11.49
C PRO A 9 -9.47 4.56 10.69
N VAL A 10 -8.14 4.63 10.80
CA VAL A 10 -7.34 5.58 10.02
C VAL A 10 -7.40 5.23 8.54
N LEU A 11 -7.15 3.97 8.18
CA LEU A 11 -7.24 3.52 6.79
C LEU A 11 -8.64 3.71 6.22
N ILE A 12 -9.68 3.31 6.97
CA ILE A 12 -11.07 3.50 6.54
C ILE A 12 -11.35 4.98 6.26
N GLY A 13 -10.96 5.87 7.17
CA GLY A 13 -11.16 7.31 7.02
C GLY A 13 -10.47 7.84 5.77
N VAL A 14 -9.20 7.51 5.56
CA VAL A 14 -8.41 7.92 4.39
C VAL A 14 -9.03 7.38 3.10
N VAL A 15 -9.36 6.07 3.06
CA VAL A 15 -9.92 5.43 1.86
C VAL A 15 -11.31 5.98 1.55
N VAL A 16 -12.18 6.22 2.54
CA VAL A 16 -13.51 6.79 2.34
C VAL A 16 -13.41 8.21 1.76
N VAL A 17 -12.57 9.06 2.36
CA VAL A 17 -12.36 10.44 1.86
C VAL A 17 -11.80 10.42 0.43
N ALA A 18 -10.76 9.62 0.19
CA ALA A 18 -10.17 9.52 -1.15
C ALA A 18 -11.17 8.95 -2.17
N ASN A 19 -11.94 7.92 -1.78
CA ASN A 19 -12.94 7.32 -2.66
C ASN A 19 -14.09 8.29 -3.01
N HIS A 20 -14.47 9.17 -2.08
CA HIS A 20 -15.47 10.20 -2.36
C HIS A 20 -15.05 11.12 -3.51
N HIS A 21 -13.77 11.45 -3.60
CA HIS A 21 -13.23 12.34 -4.64
C HIS A 21 -12.81 11.63 -5.92
N ILE A 22 -12.32 10.39 -5.81
CA ILE A 22 -11.69 9.66 -6.93
C ILE A 22 -12.63 8.64 -7.55
N GLY A 23 -13.46 7.98 -6.74
CA GLY A 23 -14.32 6.87 -7.20
C GLY A 23 -13.52 5.61 -7.51
N PHE A 24 -12.84 5.05 -6.51
CA PHE A 24 -12.05 3.83 -6.68
C PHE A 24 -12.85 2.65 -7.22
N SER A 25 -12.23 1.85 -8.06
CA SER A 25 -12.80 0.59 -8.49
C SER A 25 -12.98 -0.38 -7.32
N ARG A 26 -13.94 -1.31 -7.44
CA ARG A 26 -14.14 -2.38 -6.45
C ARG A 26 -12.87 -3.18 -6.19
N GLY A 27 -12.04 -3.40 -7.22
CA GLY A 27 -10.77 -4.13 -7.09
C GLY A 27 -9.78 -3.42 -6.16
N VAL A 28 -9.65 -2.09 -6.26
CA VAL A 28 -8.79 -1.29 -5.37
C VAL A 28 -9.34 -1.30 -3.94
N LEU A 29 -10.66 -1.12 -3.77
CA LEU A 29 -11.27 -1.16 -2.43
C LEU A 29 -11.08 -2.52 -1.75
N TRP A 30 -11.31 -3.63 -2.46
CA TRP A 30 -11.01 -4.96 -1.95
C TRP A 30 -9.53 -5.20 -1.71
N GLY A 31 -8.66 -4.58 -2.52
CA GLY A 31 -7.22 -4.60 -2.30
C GLY A 31 -6.83 -4.00 -0.95
N PHE A 32 -7.39 -2.84 -0.58
CA PHE A 32 -7.18 -2.25 0.75
C PHE A 32 -7.70 -3.13 1.88
N VAL A 33 -8.89 -3.73 1.71
CA VAL A 33 -9.44 -4.66 2.70
C VAL A 33 -8.53 -5.87 2.89
N ALA A 34 -8.09 -6.50 1.80
CA ALA A 34 -7.22 -7.66 1.85
C ALA A 34 -5.85 -7.30 2.48
N TRP A 35 -5.29 -6.14 2.13
CA TRP A 35 -4.05 -5.65 2.72
C TRP A 35 -4.18 -5.41 4.22
N GLU A 36 -5.27 -4.78 4.68
CA GLU A 36 -5.49 -4.57 6.11
C GLU A 36 -5.61 -5.88 6.87
N PHE A 37 -6.24 -6.92 6.28
CA PHE A 37 -6.25 -8.25 6.87
C PHE A 37 -4.85 -8.84 7.02
N VAL A 38 -3.99 -8.69 6.01
CA VAL A 38 -2.59 -9.16 6.05
C VAL A 38 -1.81 -8.38 7.11
N HIS A 39 -2.03 -7.07 7.21
CA HIS A 39 -1.44 -6.20 8.22
C HIS A 39 -1.86 -6.61 9.64
N LEU A 40 -3.16 -6.75 9.89
CA LEU A 40 -3.68 -7.17 11.19
C LEU A 40 -3.19 -8.57 11.58
N ALA A 41 -3.15 -9.51 10.64
CA ALA A 41 -2.62 -10.85 10.89
C ALA A 41 -1.17 -10.77 11.39
N GLY A 42 -0.34 -9.94 10.76
CA GLY A 42 1.05 -9.70 11.18
C GLY A 42 1.18 -9.24 12.62
N GLY A 43 0.31 -8.31 13.03
CA GLY A 43 0.38 -7.67 14.35
C GLY A 43 -0.38 -8.40 15.47
N LEU A 44 -1.34 -9.26 15.13
CA LEU A 44 -2.23 -9.90 16.10
C LEU A 44 -1.98 -11.40 16.30
N ILE A 45 -1.38 -12.10 15.34
CA ILE A 45 -1.10 -13.52 15.45
C ILE A 45 0.18 -13.73 16.27
N PRO A 46 0.10 -14.37 17.44
CA PRO A 46 1.28 -14.68 18.24
C PRO A 46 2.07 -15.84 17.62
N MET A 47 3.38 -15.73 17.63
CA MET A 47 4.33 -16.75 17.20
C MET A 47 5.25 -17.12 18.37
N GLY A 48 4.78 -18.02 19.23
CA GLY A 48 5.45 -18.36 20.49
C GLY A 48 5.15 -17.37 21.61
N THR A 49 6.06 -17.27 22.60
CA THR A 49 5.84 -16.47 23.83
C THR A 49 6.12 -14.98 23.64
N ASP A 50 7.08 -14.61 22.78
CA ASP A 50 7.61 -13.24 22.72
C ASP A 50 7.57 -12.63 21.32
N HIS A 51 7.05 -13.33 20.32
CA HIS A 51 7.03 -12.89 18.93
C HIS A 51 5.61 -12.82 18.38
N ILE A 52 5.41 -11.92 17.43
CA ILE A 52 4.23 -11.84 16.58
C ILE A 52 4.62 -12.22 15.15
N LEU A 53 3.65 -12.49 14.30
CA LEU A 53 3.87 -12.94 12.93
C LEU A 53 4.75 -11.95 12.12
N TYR A 54 4.67 -10.64 12.38
CA TYR A 54 5.56 -9.66 11.77
C TYR A 54 7.04 -9.99 11.94
N ASN A 55 7.42 -10.42 13.14
CA ASN A 55 8.81 -10.70 13.52
C ASN A 55 9.20 -12.17 13.31
N ALA A 56 8.28 -13.01 12.83
CA ALA A 56 8.57 -14.40 12.58
C ALA A 56 9.55 -14.54 11.40
N ASP A 57 10.65 -15.25 11.64
CA ASP A 57 11.55 -15.65 10.58
C ASP A 57 10.82 -16.65 9.69
N SER A 58 10.69 -16.35 8.42
CA SER A 58 10.12 -17.30 7.48
C SER A 58 11.16 -18.34 7.09
N VAL A 59 10.68 -19.47 6.52
CA VAL A 59 11.51 -20.52 5.94
C VAL A 59 12.48 -19.98 4.87
N VAL A 60 12.14 -18.83 4.29
CA VAL A 60 13.02 -18.08 3.37
C VAL A 60 13.54 -16.86 4.10
N PRO A 61 14.84 -16.78 4.44
CA PRO A 61 15.43 -15.73 5.30
C PRO A 61 15.20 -14.28 4.84
N LEU A 62 14.87 -14.09 3.56
CA LEU A 62 14.61 -12.77 2.97
C LEU A 62 13.13 -12.40 2.93
N VAL A 63 12.20 -13.31 3.27
CA VAL A 63 10.75 -13.06 3.16
C VAL A 63 10.11 -13.11 4.55
N ARG A 64 10.22 -12.02 5.31
CA ARG A 64 9.47 -11.82 6.54
C ARG A 64 8.04 -11.40 6.22
N TRP A 65 7.10 -11.65 7.14
CA TRP A 65 5.70 -11.27 6.96
C TRP A 65 5.53 -9.76 6.71
N ASP A 66 6.29 -8.96 7.43
CA ASP A 66 6.36 -7.53 7.31
C ASP A 66 6.60 -7.08 5.85
N ARG A 67 7.60 -7.66 5.21
CA ARG A 67 7.93 -7.39 3.80
C ARG A 67 6.83 -7.74 2.82
N LEU A 68 6.03 -8.77 3.12
CA LEU A 68 4.84 -9.11 2.31
C LEU A 68 3.74 -8.06 2.48
N VAL A 69 3.59 -7.54 3.70
CA VAL A 69 2.67 -6.42 3.99
C VAL A 69 3.07 -5.20 3.19
N HIS A 70 4.35 -4.81 3.20
CA HIS A 70 4.89 -3.71 2.42
C HIS A 70 4.66 -3.92 0.91
N ALA A 71 5.14 -5.02 0.33
CA ALA A 71 4.97 -5.28 -1.11
C ALA A 71 3.49 -5.27 -1.54
N SER A 72 2.61 -5.93 -0.78
CA SER A 72 1.17 -5.96 -1.12
C SER A 72 0.51 -4.59 -0.95
N GLY A 73 0.81 -3.88 0.13
CA GLY A 73 0.26 -2.55 0.40
C GLY A 73 0.63 -1.53 -0.67
N PHE A 74 1.90 -1.48 -1.05
CA PHE A 74 2.38 -0.52 -2.06
C PHE A 74 2.02 -0.94 -3.49
N GLY A 75 1.74 -2.22 -3.73
CA GLY A 75 1.03 -2.65 -4.93
C GLY A 75 -0.37 -2.06 -5.01
N VAL A 76 -1.18 -2.15 -3.95
CA VAL A 76 -2.53 -1.57 -3.87
C VAL A 76 -2.47 -0.04 -3.94
N ALA A 77 -1.54 0.60 -3.21
CA ALA A 77 -1.34 2.05 -3.24
C ALA A 77 -0.98 2.55 -4.66
N THR A 78 -0.19 1.79 -5.42
CA THR A 78 0.12 2.10 -6.82
C THR A 78 -1.13 2.06 -7.70
N ALA A 79 -1.98 1.03 -7.54
CA ALA A 79 -3.23 0.93 -8.27
C ALA A 79 -4.20 2.08 -7.92
N ALA A 80 -4.26 2.46 -6.65
CA ALA A 80 -5.06 3.59 -6.18
C ALA A 80 -4.52 4.93 -6.73
N SER A 81 -3.21 5.16 -6.64
CA SER A 81 -2.54 6.35 -7.19
C SER A 81 -2.76 6.47 -8.69
N TRP A 82 -2.68 5.35 -9.42
CA TRP A 82 -2.97 5.33 -10.85
C TRP A 82 -4.42 5.74 -11.15
N GLN A 83 -5.41 5.26 -10.36
CA GLN A 83 -6.80 5.68 -10.53
C GLN A 83 -6.99 7.16 -10.20
N ALA A 84 -6.31 7.66 -9.16
CA ALA A 84 -6.33 9.07 -8.80
C ALA A 84 -5.75 9.95 -9.92
N ILE A 85 -4.56 9.66 -10.41
CA ILE A 85 -3.92 10.44 -11.48
C ILE A 85 -4.78 10.40 -12.75
N ARG A 86 -5.34 9.23 -13.06
CA ARG A 86 -6.19 9.02 -14.23
C ARG A 86 -7.47 9.85 -14.22
N SER A 87 -8.01 10.19 -13.05
CA SER A 87 -9.21 11.02 -12.93
C SER A 87 -9.00 12.45 -13.43
N PHE A 88 -7.76 12.91 -13.53
CA PHE A 88 -7.38 14.22 -14.06
C PHE A 88 -7.09 14.20 -15.59
N LEU A 89 -7.06 13.02 -16.21
CA LEU A 89 -6.77 12.90 -17.65
C LEU A 89 -8.07 12.94 -18.46
N PRO A 90 -8.01 13.45 -19.72
CA PRO A 90 -9.16 13.46 -20.60
C PRO A 90 -9.70 12.06 -20.88
N ALA A 91 -11.04 11.92 -20.93
CA ALA A 91 -11.67 10.65 -21.25
C ALA A 91 -11.40 10.23 -22.72
N GLY A 92 -11.28 8.91 -22.95
CA GLY A 92 -11.09 8.34 -24.29
C GLY A 92 -9.64 8.30 -24.79
N GLN A 93 -8.69 8.87 -24.05
CA GLN A 93 -7.27 8.73 -24.37
C GLN A 93 -6.66 7.52 -23.67
N GLY A 94 -5.76 6.83 -24.38
CA GLY A 94 -4.94 5.78 -23.77
C GLY A 94 -4.03 6.38 -22.68
N VAL A 95 -3.87 5.65 -21.58
CA VAL A 95 -3.03 6.15 -20.46
C VAL A 95 -1.54 5.97 -20.84
N PRO A 96 -0.74 7.05 -20.85
CA PRO A 96 0.69 6.94 -21.13
C PRO A 96 1.42 6.03 -20.12
N VAL A 97 2.50 5.36 -20.56
CA VAL A 97 3.34 4.53 -19.64
C VAL A 97 3.86 5.36 -18.46
N GLY A 98 4.18 6.61 -18.72
CA GLY A 98 4.64 7.55 -17.68
C GLY A 98 3.67 7.70 -16.52
N VAL A 99 2.36 7.54 -16.74
CA VAL A 99 1.37 7.60 -15.65
C VAL A 99 1.50 6.41 -14.70
N ALA A 100 1.78 5.21 -15.23
CA ALA A 100 2.04 4.05 -14.36
C ALA A 100 3.31 4.23 -13.53
N PHE A 101 4.36 4.83 -14.12
CA PHE A 101 5.58 5.19 -13.41
C PHE A 101 5.32 6.26 -12.33
N LEU A 102 4.59 7.31 -12.65
CA LEU A 102 4.21 8.34 -11.66
C LEU A 102 3.36 7.75 -10.53
N ALA A 103 2.45 6.82 -10.83
CA ALA A 103 1.66 6.14 -9.80
C ALA A 103 2.55 5.33 -8.83
N ALA A 104 3.58 4.64 -9.34
CA ALA A 104 4.55 3.97 -8.49
C ALA A 104 5.33 4.95 -7.62
N LEU A 105 5.80 6.07 -8.18
CA LEU A 105 6.48 7.11 -7.40
C LEU A 105 5.58 7.72 -6.33
N CYS A 106 4.30 7.95 -6.61
CA CYS A 106 3.34 8.40 -5.59
C CYS A 106 3.20 7.38 -4.47
N ALA A 107 3.07 6.09 -4.79
CA ALA A 107 3.00 5.04 -3.78
C ALA A 107 4.27 4.99 -2.93
N LEU A 108 5.45 5.03 -3.54
CA LEU A 108 6.74 5.06 -2.83
C LEU A 108 6.88 6.32 -1.96
N GLY A 109 6.38 7.47 -2.41
CA GLY A 109 6.31 8.68 -1.59
C GLY A 109 5.44 8.49 -0.33
N LEU A 110 4.31 7.79 -0.44
CA LEU A 110 3.49 7.41 0.72
C LEU A 110 4.25 6.47 1.66
N GLY A 111 5.01 5.50 1.11
CA GLY A 111 5.88 4.61 1.90
C GLY A 111 6.91 5.40 2.70
N ALA A 112 7.64 6.28 2.05
CA ALA A 112 8.61 7.13 2.73
C ALA A 112 7.97 8.00 3.83
N VAL A 113 6.74 8.47 3.65
CA VAL A 113 5.99 9.21 4.69
C VAL A 113 5.67 8.30 5.87
N ILE A 114 5.28 7.04 5.64
CA ILE A 114 5.03 6.07 6.72
C ILE A 114 6.32 5.81 7.51
N GLU A 115 7.43 5.53 6.84
CA GLU A 115 8.73 5.32 7.48
C GLU A 115 9.18 6.53 8.32
N ILE A 116 8.93 7.76 7.83
CA ILE A 116 9.20 8.98 8.59
C ILE A 116 8.34 9.03 9.85
N PHE A 117 7.04 8.69 9.78
CA PHE A 117 6.18 8.65 10.95
C PHE A 117 6.60 7.57 11.94
N GLU A 118 6.97 6.39 11.47
CA GLU A 118 7.49 5.31 12.31
C GLU A 118 8.77 5.75 13.04
N PHE A 119 9.72 6.34 12.33
CA PHE A 119 10.93 6.92 12.93
C PHE A 119 10.58 7.96 14.00
N LEU A 120 9.68 8.91 13.70
CA LEU A 120 9.30 9.94 14.65
C LEU A 120 8.65 9.34 15.93
N ILE A 121 7.84 8.30 15.78
CA ILE A 121 7.22 7.61 16.91
C ILE A 121 8.29 6.96 17.80
N THR A 122 9.36 6.38 17.23
CA THR A 122 10.45 5.77 18.01
C THR A 122 11.18 6.75 18.91
N LEU A 123 11.13 8.05 18.62
CA LEU A 123 11.75 9.08 19.45
C LEU A 123 11.00 9.30 20.78
N PHE A 124 9.72 8.91 20.86
CA PHE A 124 8.85 9.17 22.00
C PHE A 124 8.36 7.90 22.70
N VAL A 125 8.33 6.77 21.97
CA VAL A 125 7.74 5.50 22.46
C VAL A 125 8.63 4.33 22.06
N SER A 126 8.88 3.41 22.99
CA SER A 126 9.49 2.11 22.64
C SER A 126 8.55 1.32 21.76
N THR A 127 9.01 1.00 20.56
CA THR A 127 8.26 0.28 19.55
C THR A 127 9.02 -0.98 19.10
N ASN A 128 8.36 -1.85 18.35
CA ASN A 128 9.01 -2.98 17.65
C ASN A 128 9.47 -2.56 16.24
N VAL A 129 9.35 -1.28 15.90
CA VAL A 129 9.87 -0.76 14.64
C VAL A 129 11.38 -0.99 14.62
N GLY A 130 11.86 -1.62 13.57
CA GLY A 130 13.29 -1.92 13.39
C GLY A 130 14.11 -0.65 13.18
N GLY A 131 15.42 -0.85 13.13
CA GLY A 131 16.35 0.23 12.83
C GLY A 131 16.50 0.44 11.31
N TYR A 132 17.55 1.20 10.93
CA TYR A 132 17.86 1.57 9.56
C TYR A 132 17.79 0.41 8.53
N ALA A 133 18.24 -0.79 8.92
CA ALA A 133 18.21 -1.94 8.03
C ALA A 133 16.77 -2.45 7.77
N ASP A 134 15.87 -2.34 8.73
CA ASP A 134 14.47 -2.72 8.61
C ASP A 134 13.76 -1.76 7.65
N THR A 135 13.81 -0.46 7.93
CA THR A 135 13.34 0.59 7.02
C THR A 135 13.87 0.44 5.59
N GLY A 136 15.16 0.10 5.45
CA GLY A 136 15.75 -0.14 4.14
C GLY A 136 15.12 -1.31 3.39
N TRP A 137 14.83 -2.42 4.08
CA TRP A 137 14.15 -3.56 3.48
C TRP A 137 12.69 -3.27 3.16
N ASP A 138 12.00 -2.51 4.00
CA ASP A 138 10.60 -2.14 3.80
C ASP A 138 10.46 -1.30 2.53
N LEU A 139 11.33 -0.30 2.35
CA LEU A 139 11.40 0.50 1.11
C LEU A 139 11.75 -0.36 -0.14
N VAL A 140 12.58 -1.40 -0.01
CA VAL A 140 12.86 -2.34 -1.10
C VAL A 140 11.60 -3.12 -1.48
N PHE A 141 10.84 -3.61 -0.50
CA PHE A 141 9.61 -4.36 -0.77
C PHE A 141 8.47 -3.45 -1.25
N ASP A 142 8.41 -2.21 -0.81
CA ASP A 142 7.55 -1.17 -1.38
C ASP A 142 7.84 -0.98 -2.87
N LEU A 143 9.12 -0.84 -3.23
CA LEU A 143 9.55 -0.70 -4.62
C LEU A 143 9.17 -1.93 -5.45
N LEU A 144 9.34 -3.14 -4.92
CA LEU A 144 8.96 -4.37 -5.62
C LEU A 144 7.45 -4.43 -5.87
N GLY A 145 6.64 -4.16 -4.85
CA GLY A 145 5.18 -4.14 -4.98
C GLY A 145 4.68 -3.08 -5.93
N ALA A 146 5.17 -1.85 -5.78
CA ALA A 146 4.83 -0.73 -6.65
C ALA A 146 5.23 -1.00 -8.11
N SER A 147 6.44 -1.52 -8.34
CA SER A 147 6.94 -1.82 -9.69
C SER A 147 6.15 -2.93 -10.36
N ALA A 148 5.81 -3.99 -9.64
CA ALA A 148 5.02 -5.10 -10.17
C ALA A 148 3.66 -4.61 -10.70
N VAL A 149 2.96 -3.80 -9.91
CA VAL A 149 1.66 -3.25 -10.31
C VAL A 149 1.80 -2.20 -11.41
N ALA A 150 2.81 -1.32 -11.37
CA ALA A 150 3.06 -0.35 -12.43
C ALA A 150 3.34 -1.02 -13.78
N LEU A 151 4.15 -2.09 -13.80
CA LEU A 151 4.42 -2.89 -14.99
C LEU A 151 3.15 -3.57 -15.52
N TRP A 152 2.33 -4.13 -14.62
CA TRP A 152 1.06 -4.72 -15.01
C TRP A 152 0.11 -3.67 -15.62
N LEU A 153 -0.01 -2.49 -15.02
CA LEU A 153 -0.80 -1.36 -15.52
C LEU A 153 -0.30 -0.88 -16.88
N ALA A 154 1.03 -0.76 -17.05
CA ALA A 154 1.65 -0.35 -18.31
C ALA A 154 1.39 -1.35 -19.46
N ARG A 155 1.27 -2.65 -19.15
CA ARG A 155 0.96 -3.69 -20.14
C ARG A 155 -0.53 -3.76 -20.49
N ASN A 156 -1.41 -3.54 -19.49
CA ASN A 156 -2.87 -3.69 -19.61
C ASN A 156 -3.58 -2.35 -19.83
N ARG A 157 -3.08 -1.54 -20.78
CA ARG A 157 -3.61 -0.22 -21.12
C ARG A 157 -4.99 -0.35 -21.79
N ARG A 158 -6.04 -0.40 -20.98
CA ARG A 158 -7.40 -0.28 -21.52
C ARG A 158 -7.78 1.19 -21.63
N PRO A 159 -8.47 1.62 -22.74
CA PRO A 159 -9.06 2.95 -22.82
C PRO A 159 -9.96 3.21 -21.61
N LEU A 160 -10.07 4.48 -21.21
CA LEU A 160 -11.03 4.91 -20.20
C LEU A 160 -12.44 4.63 -20.71
N ASP A 161 -13.12 3.63 -20.16
CA ASP A 161 -14.53 3.42 -20.46
C ASP A 161 -15.31 4.67 -20.02
N ALA A 162 -16.04 5.26 -20.97
CA ALA A 162 -16.91 6.43 -20.74
C ALA A 162 -18.05 6.17 -19.72
N ARG A 163 -18.23 4.91 -19.30
CA ARG A 163 -19.29 4.46 -18.39
C ARG A 163 -19.15 4.89 -16.93
N ALA A 164 -17.99 5.39 -16.51
CA ALA A 164 -17.83 5.81 -15.11
C ALA A 164 -18.47 7.18 -14.78
N ARG A 165 -18.77 8.00 -15.79
CA ARG A 165 -19.33 9.37 -15.61
C ARG A 165 -20.86 9.45 -15.58
N SER A 166 -21.60 8.37 -15.78
CA SER A 166 -23.08 8.40 -15.77
C SER A 166 -23.70 8.10 -14.40
N ARG A 167 -22.92 8.13 -13.33
CA ARG A 167 -23.38 7.84 -11.97
C ARG A 167 -23.17 9.00 -10.96
N THR A 168 -22.94 10.20 -11.47
CA THR A 168 -23.02 11.43 -10.67
C THR A 168 -24.30 12.16 -10.91
#